data_44ba3e256391c78ba808b2596b5d5de8
#
_entry.id   44ba3e256391c78ba808b2596b5d5de8
#
_cell.length_a   1.000
_cell.length_b   1.000
_cell.length_c   1.000
_cell.angle_alpha   90.00
_cell.angle_beta   90.00
_cell.angle_gamma   90.00
#
_symmetry.space_group_name_H-M   'P 1'
#
loop_
_entity.id
_entity.type
_entity.pdbx_description
1 polymer ?
#
loop_
_entity_poly.entity_id
_entity_poly.type
_entity_poly.pdbx_seq_one_letter_code
_entity_poly.pdbx_strand_id
1 'polypeptide(L)'
;MKNHWMKAKWIGLITVLMVFLSGCGKNNLSALRPAGEVGREQFNLMILSIIIMLLVVVVVTVLFTIAVAKNRRSKKGEDFEPKDVATNHTLEIIWTSIPIILLIILTVPTVYLVFKQADTSASVTDEGEVNPEENVINVRAYQYWWEFEYPTEQVVTSQEMVVPTDERVYFNLMGVDVKHSFWVPAAGGKLDTNIDGINSFYLVFDEESAQESDQLFYGKCAELCGPSHALMDFKVHALPAEEYDQWLADMKAVEEPAQASSEDAQAGQEIFADSCMACHATTPTGSGAMGPNLTNFADRELIAGYLEHNEENLEEWIRDPESLKPGNKMTGAYELNDEEIEAVSAYLMELSVEEGSGDVEALEESRQANTSEDEGSEGEEESSENDEEEGN
;
A
#
# COMPACT_ATOMS: atom_id res chain seq x y z
N MET A 1 19.36 14.98 47.36
CA MET A 1 18.40 13.92 47.04
C MET A 1 17.28 14.36 46.09
N LYS A 2 16.57 15.49 46.28
CA LYS A 2 15.49 15.95 45.37
C LYS A 2 15.89 16.13 43.88
N ASN A 3 17.14 16.58 43.61
CA ASN A 3 17.61 16.82 42.23
C ASN A 3 17.91 15.53 41.43
N HIS A 4 18.32 14.45 42.11
CA HIS A 4 18.55 13.17 41.43
C HIS A 4 17.26 12.49 41.06
N TRP A 5 16.23 12.57 41.89
CA TRP A 5 14.89 11.99 41.61
C TRP A 5 14.17 12.72 40.48
N MET A 6 14.34 14.06 40.38
CA MET A 6 13.82 14.80 39.23
C MET A 6 14.52 14.42 37.91
N LYS A 7 15.85 14.25 37.95
CA LYS A 7 16.62 13.81 36.76
C LYS A 7 16.21 12.40 36.33
N ALA A 8 16.04 11.48 37.28
CA ALA A 8 15.57 10.12 36.98
C ALA A 8 14.19 10.11 36.34
N LYS A 9 13.22 10.94 36.79
CA LYS A 9 11.91 11.08 36.17
C LYS A 9 11.97 11.64 34.75
N TRP A 10 12.85 12.60 34.48
CA TRP A 10 13.03 13.14 33.13
C TRP A 10 13.72 12.14 32.19
N ILE A 11 14.71 11.39 32.71
CA ILE A 11 15.34 10.31 31.95
C ILE A 11 14.30 9.23 31.62
N GLY A 12 13.52 8.76 32.61
CA GLY A 12 12.44 7.79 32.35
C GLY A 12 11.41 8.29 31.35
N LEU A 13 10.98 9.56 31.45
CA LEU A 13 10.04 10.15 30.47
C LEU A 13 10.63 10.21 29.05
N ILE A 14 11.93 10.55 28.95
CA ILE A 14 12.63 10.60 27.65
C ILE A 14 12.81 9.19 27.09
N THR A 15 13.15 8.20 27.93
CA THR A 15 13.26 6.79 27.49
C THR A 15 11.92 6.26 27.00
N VAL A 16 10.83 6.47 27.76
CA VAL A 16 9.47 6.11 27.34
C VAL A 16 9.11 6.82 26.03
N LEU A 17 9.41 8.10 25.90
CA LEU A 17 9.14 8.85 24.66
C LEU A 17 9.96 8.30 23.49
N MET A 18 11.23 7.90 23.70
CA MET A 18 12.06 7.28 22.66
C MET A 18 11.51 5.91 22.22
N VAL A 19 11.03 5.09 23.16
CA VAL A 19 10.39 3.80 22.85
C VAL A 19 9.08 4.01 22.05
N PHE A 20 8.25 4.99 22.42
CA PHE A 20 7.06 5.36 21.61
C PHE A 20 7.39 5.94 20.23
N LEU A 21 8.56 6.53 20.04
CA LEU A 21 9.03 7.09 18.77
C LEU A 21 9.81 6.07 17.92
N SER A 22 10.16 4.90 18.45
CA SER A 22 10.89 3.85 17.75
C SER A 22 10.00 2.95 16.87
N GLY A 23 8.72 3.32 16.64
CA GLY A 23 7.83 2.62 15.72
C GLY A 23 8.38 2.64 14.30
N CYS A 24 9.15 1.62 13.96
CA CYS A 24 9.64 1.40 12.60
C CYS A 24 8.54 0.68 11.82
N GLY A 25 7.92 1.36 10.85
CA GLY A 25 7.03 0.70 9.91
C GLY A 25 7.76 -0.35 9.06
N LYS A 26 7.01 -1.34 8.50
CA LYS A 26 7.55 -2.31 7.55
C LYS A 26 8.05 -1.59 6.28
N ASN A 27 9.16 -2.04 5.69
CA ASN A 27 9.78 -1.42 4.50
C ASN A 27 8.81 -1.41 3.31
N ASN A 28 8.06 -2.47 3.15
CA ASN A 28 7.13 -2.68 2.04
C ASN A 28 5.76 -1.97 2.19
N LEU A 29 5.50 -1.30 3.32
CA LEU A 29 4.19 -0.69 3.59
C LEU A 29 4.27 0.75 4.10
N SER A 30 5.37 1.16 4.73
CA SER A 30 5.42 2.42 5.46
C SER A 30 5.79 3.61 4.58
N ALA A 31 4.96 4.65 4.56
CA ALA A 31 5.29 5.95 3.96
C ALA A 31 6.48 6.67 4.68
N LEU A 32 6.89 6.19 5.86
CA LEU A 32 8.08 6.69 6.56
C LEU A 32 9.37 5.98 6.11
N ARG A 33 9.26 4.95 5.27
CA ARG A 33 10.35 4.23 4.63
C ARG A 33 10.15 4.27 3.11
N PRO A 34 10.43 5.41 2.48
CA PRO A 34 10.12 5.61 1.06
C PRO A 34 11.02 4.75 0.17
N ALA A 35 10.40 3.99 -0.70
CA ALA A 35 11.01 3.01 -1.60
C ALA A 35 11.15 3.49 -3.04
N GLY A 36 11.04 4.80 -3.30
CA GLY A 36 11.15 5.36 -4.63
C GLY A 36 11.33 6.88 -4.63
N GLU A 37 11.61 7.45 -5.81
CA GLU A 37 11.85 8.89 -5.97
C GLU A 37 10.67 9.73 -5.44
N VAL A 38 9.45 9.40 -5.84
CA VAL A 38 8.24 10.14 -5.46
C VAL A 38 8.01 10.09 -3.95
N GLY A 39 8.11 8.89 -3.36
CA GLY A 39 7.99 8.71 -1.92
C GLY A 39 9.03 9.50 -1.14
N ARG A 40 10.30 9.51 -1.56
CA ARG A 40 11.38 10.27 -0.91
C ARG A 40 11.17 11.78 -0.99
N GLU A 41 10.71 12.29 -2.11
CA GLU A 41 10.42 13.72 -2.27
C GLU A 41 9.29 14.17 -1.33
N GLN A 42 8.22 13.38 -1.23
CA GLN A 42 7.11 13.64 -0.33
C GLN A 42 7.53 13.51 1.14
N PHE A 43 8.35 12.52 1.47
CA PHE A 43 8.93 12.34 2.80
C PHE A 43 9.81 13.55 3.20
N ASN A 44 10.69 14.02 2.32
CA ASN A 44 11.55 15.18 2.58
C ASN A 44 10.71 16.46 2.80
N LEU A 45 9.64 16.65 2.03
CA LEU A 45 8.71 17.77 2.23
C LEU A 45 7.97 17.66 3.57
N MET A 46 7.57 16.45 3.96
CA MET A 46 6.97 16.18 5.26
C MET A 46 7.94 16.52 6.41
N ILE A 47 9.20 16.11 6.33
CA ILE A 47 10.23 16.44 7.34
C ILE A 47 10.42 17.96 7.43
N LEU A 48 10.53 18.67 6.31
CA LEU A 48 10.59 20.13 6.29
C LEU A 48 9.39 20.76 7.02
N SER A 49 8.19 20.28 6.73
CA SER A 49 6.94 20.71 7.38
C SER A 49 6.96 20.47 8.89
N ILE A 50 7.39 19.28 9.33
CA ILE A 50 7.51 18.92 10.75
C ILE A 50 8.50 19.85 11.46
N ILE A 51 9.66 20.14 10.86
CA ILE A 51 10.67 21.04 11.45
C ILE A 51 10.09 22.44 11.64
N ILE A 52 9.41 22.99 10.62
CA ILE A 52 8.76 24.31 10.70
C ILE A 52 7.68 24.32 11.78
N MET A 53 6.82 23.28 11.81
CA MET A 53 5.74 23.19 12.80
C MET A 53 6.26 23.05 14.22
N LEU A 54 7.29 22.24 14.46
CA LEU A 54 7.92 22.10 15.76
C LEU A 54 8.55 23.41 16.23
N LEU A 55 9.22 24.15 15.36
CA LEU A 55 9.75 25.47 15.66
C LEU A 55 8.65 26.41 16.15
N VAL A 56 7.54 26.51 15.44
CA VAL A 56 6.38 27.34 15.79
C VAL A 56 5.79 26.90 17.13
N VAL A 57 5.55 25.60 17.33
CA VAL A 57 4.99 25.04 18.57
C VAL A 57 5.89 25.37 19.76
N VAL A 58 7.21 25.19 19.65
CA VAL A 58 8.16 25.50 20.72
C VAL A 58 8.13 26.98 21.05
N VAL A 59 8.23 27.88 20.08
CA VAL A 59 8.20 29.32 20.29
C VAL A 59 6.90 29.76 20.97
N VAL A 60 5.75 29.31 20.45
CA VAL A 60 4.43 29.67 21.02
C VAL A 60 4.28 29.11 22.44
N THR A 61 4.70 27.86 22.70
CA THR A 61 4.63 27.24 24.03
C THR A 61 5.52 27.99 25.06
N VAL A 62 6.73 28.39 24.65
CA VAL A 62 7.61 29.16 25.51
C VAL A 62 7.00 30.53 25.84
N LEU A 63 6.52 31.28 24.85
CA LEU A 63 5.88 32.56 25.04
C LEU A 63 4.63 32.46 25.91
N PHE A 64 3.78 31.45 25.65
CA PHE A 64 2.58 31.17 26.44
C PHE A 64 2.94 30.85 27.90
N THR A 65 3.92 29.97 28.12
CA THR A 65 4.37 29.58 29.46
C THR A 65 4.91 30.79 30.23
N ILE A 66 5.71 31.66 29.58
CA ILE A 66 6.22 32.90 30.18
C ILE A 66 5.05 33.82 30.51
N ALA A 67 4.11 34.02 29.62
CA ALA A 67 2.94 34.87 29.84
C ALA A 67 2.11 34.40 31.05
N VAL A 68 1.79 33.10 31.11
CA VAL A 68 1.05 32.49 32.22
C VAL A 68 1.83 32.59 33.54
N ALA A 69 3.13 32.24 33.52
CA ALA A 69 3.97 32.25 34.72
C ALA A 69 4.14 33.67 35.32
N LYS A 70 4.23 34.69 34.44
CA LYS A 70 4.35 36.09 34.87
C LYS A 70 3.05 36.71 35.35
N ASN A 71 1.90 36.30 34.75
CA ASN A 71 0.60 36.93 35.00
C ASN A 71 -0.34 36.08 35.86
N ARG A 72 0.17 35.03 36.53
CA ARG A 72 -0.65 34.21 37.46
C ARG A 72 -1.27 35.07 38.55
N ARG A 73 -2.57 34.98 38.77
CA ARG A 73 -3.36 35.69 39.77
C ARG A 73 -2.78 35.53 41.19
N SER A 74 -2.25 34.35 41.51
CA SER A 74 -1.54 34.08 42.78
C SER A 74 -0.27 34.92 43.01
N LYS A 75 0.31 35.51 41.97
CA LYS A 75 1.51 36.37 42.05
C LYS A 75 1.17 37.85 42.01
N LYS A 76 0.09 38.23 41.35
CA LYS A 76 -0.31 39.62 41.10
C LYS A 76 -1.34 40.16 42.10
N GLY A 77 -2.04 39.28 42.81
CA GLY A 77 -3.16 39.63 43.70
C GLY A 77 -4.52 39.60 42.99
N GLU A 78 -5.61 39.54 43.76
CA GLU A 78 -6.96 39.46 43.20
C GLU A 78 -7.42 40.78 42.56
N ASP A 79 -6.91 41.93 43.04
CA ASP A 79 -7.30 43.28 42.56
C ASP A 79 -6.37 43.79 41.42
N PHE A 80 -5.54 42.91 40.83
CA PHE A 80 -4.68 43.30 39.75
C PHE A 80 -5.42 43.50 38.45
N GLU A 81 -5.53 44.73 37.99
CA GLU A 81 -5.97 45.11 36.67
C GLU A 81 -4.77 45.28 35.74
N PRO A 82 -4.73 44.55 34.56
CA PRO A 82 -3.67 44.76 33.57
C PRO A 82 -3.77 46.18 32.99
N LYS A 83 -2.60 46.82 32.82
CA LYS A 83 -2.56 48.11 32.12
C LYS A 83 -2.77 47.89 30.63
N ASP A 84 -3.49 48.81 29.99
CA ASP A 84 -3.57 48.87 28.55
C ASP A 84 -2.15 49.04 27.96
N VAL A 85 -1.81 48.17 27.05
CA VAL A 85 -0.52 48.18 26.34
C VAL A 85 -0.72 48.84 24.99
N ALA A 86 0.02 49.94 24.75
CA ALA A 86 0.03 50.59 23.44
C ALA A 86 0.54 49.61 22.36
N THR A 87 0.00 49.71 21.17
CA THR A 87 0.40 48.95 19.99
C THR A 87 1.88 49.16 19.68
N ASN A 88 2.59 48.09 19.38
CA ASN A 88 3.99 48.15 18.97
C ASN A 88 4.11 47.69 17.49
N HIS A 89 4.16 48.64 16.59
CA HIS A 89 4.20 48.40 15.17
C HIS A 89 5.37 47.52 14.71
N THR A 90 6.50 47.62 15.36
CA THR A 90 7.66 46.76 15.07
C THR A 90 7.38 45.29 15.39
N LEU A 91 6.77 45.02 16.56
CA LEU A 91 6.38 43.67 16.93
C LEU A 91 5.31 43.12 16.02
N GLU A 92 4.34 43.94 15.60
CA GLU A 92 3.30 43.54 14.64
C GLU A 92 3.90 43.09 13.30
N ILE A 93 4.86 43.85 12.78
CA ILE A 93 5.58 43.48 11.56
C ILE A 93 6.34 42.17 11.75
N ILE A 94 7.04 42.00 12.87
CA ILE A 94 7.85 40.81 13.13
C ILE A 94 6.97 39.54 13.18
N TRP A 95 5.92 39.53 14.01
CA TRP A 95 5.09 38.33 14.16
C TRP A 95 4.20 38.02 12.96
N THR A 96 4.01 38.99 12.05
CA THR A 96 3.31 38.80 10.78
C THR A 96 4.28 38.31 9.70
N SER A 97 5.47 38.92 9.63
CA SER A 97 6.44 38.59 8.56
C SER A 97 7.08 37.21 8.73
N ILE A 98 7.41 36.81 9.96
CA ILE A 98 8.05 35.52 10.21
C ILE A 98 7.19 34.33 9.73
N PRO A 99 5.89 34.21 10.10
CA PRO A 99 5.04 33.15 9.58
C PRO A 99 4.88 33.17 8.06
N ILE A 100 4.80 34.36 7.45
CA ILE A 100 4.71 34.49 5.99
C ILE A 100 5.98 33.93 5.33
N ILE A 101 7.15 34.25 5.84
CA ILE A 101 8.42 33.70 5.31
C ILE A 101 8.47 32.18 5.46
N LEU A 102 8.06 31.63 6.61
CA LEU A 102 8.01 30.19 6.83
C LEU A 102 7.03 29.49 5.85
N LEU A 103 5.88 30.12 5.58
CA LEU A 103 4.93 29.62 4.58
C LEU A 103 5.52 29.64 3.18
N ILE A 104 6.26 30.69 2.80
CA ILE A 104 6.93 30.76 1.50
C ILE A 104 7.96 29.64 1.36
N ILE A 105 8.77 29.40 2.41
CA ILE A 105 9.76 28.32 2.42
C ILE A 105 9.12 26.95 2.19
N LEU A 106 7.92 26.71 2.73
CA LEU A 106 7.17 25.46 2.51
C LEU A 106 6.45 25.44 1.14
N THR A 107 5.86 26.55 0.74
CA THR A 107 5.04 26.65 -0.48
C THR A 107 5.87 26.43 -1.75
N VAL A 108 7.07 27.00 -1.84
CA VAL A 108 7.91 26.89 -3.05
C VAL A 108 8.23 25.43 -3.41
N PRO A 109 8.79 24.59 -2.52
CA PRO A 109 9.03 23.19 -2.84
C PRO A 109 7.72 22.39 -3.06
N THR A 110 6.64 22.72 -2.32
CA THR A 110 5.33 22.07 -2.52
C THR A 110 4.82 22.28 -3.94
N VAL A 111 4.82 23.53 -4.41
CA VAL A 111 4.34 23.87 -5.77
C VAL A 111 5.23 23.21 -6.82
N TYR A 112 6.55 23.23 -6.64
CA TYR A 112 7.47 22.53 -7.53
C TYR A 112 7.16 21.04 -7.65
N LEU A 113 6.98 20.34 -6.51
CA LEU A 113 6.69 18.90 -6.51
C LEU A 113 5.31 18.57 -7.11
N VAL A 114 4.30 19.42 -6.88
CA VAL A 114 2.97 19.24 -7.49
C VAL A 114 3.08 19.22 -9.02
N PHE A 115 3.79 20.17 -9.61
CA PHE A 115 3.97 20.20 -11.07
C PHE A 115 4.86 19.08 -11.59
N LYS A 116 5.94 18.73 -10.85
CA LYS A 116 6.83 17.62 -11.23
C LYS A 116 6.10 16.29 -11.23
N GLN A 117 5.35 15.98 -10.15
CA GLN A 117 4.69 14.68 -9.99
C GLN A 117 3.39 14.55 -10.79
N ALA A 118 2.82 15.66 -11.25
CA ALA A 118 1.67 15.68 -12.16
C ALA A 118 2.06 15.53 -13.63
N ASP A 119 3.35 15.55 -13.97
CA ASP A 119 3.81 15.44 -15.36
C ASP A 119 3.80 13.97 -15.81
N THR A 120 2.74 13.60 -16.51
CA THR A 120 2.55 12.30 -17.14
C THR A 120 2.62 12.39 -18.67
N SER A 121 3.17 13.46 -19.21
CA SER A 121 3.20 13.73 -20.67
C SER A 121 3.94 12.64 -21.46
N ALA A 122 4.94 11.98 -20.85
CA ALA A 122 5.69 10.90 -21.51
C ALA A 122 4.84 9.62 -21.72
N SER A 123 3.79 9.39 -20.93
CA SER A 123 2.94 8.19 -21.05
C SER A 123 2.05 8.16 -22.30
N VAL A 124 1.97 9.27 -23.04
CA VAL A 124 1.15 9.39 -24.25
C VAL A 124 1.96 9.93 -25.42
N THR A 125 1.64 9.46 -26.61
CA THR A 125 2.22 9.98 -27.86
C THR A 125 1.61 11.35 -28.23
N ASP A 126 2.18 12.03 -29.22
CA ASP A 126 1.64 13.28 -29.77
C ASP A 126 0.20 13.11 -30.33
N GLU A 127 -0.19 11.89 -30.69
CA GLU A 127 -1.51 11.53 -31.19
C GLU A 127 -2.51 11.21 -30.05
N GLY A 128 -2.03 11.17 -28.78
CA GLY A 128 -2.83 10.90 -27.58
C GLY A 128 -3.05 9.40 -27.30
N GLU A 129 -2.30 8.55 -27.97
CA GLU A 129 -2.27 7.10 -27.69
C GLU A 129 -1.26 6.77 -26.59
N VAL A 130 -1.37 5.59 -25.99
CA VAL A 130 -0.38 5.10 -25.03
C VAL A 130 0.98 5.02 -25.70
N ASN A 131 2.00 5.59 -25.03
CA ASN A 131 3.38 5.54 -25.54
C ASN A 131 3.97 4.13 -25.33
N PRO A 132 4.29 3.39 -26.40
CA PRO A 132 4.80 2.03 -26.27
C PRO A 132 6.26 1.95 -25.76
N GLU A 133 6.96 3.09 -25.66
CA GLU A 133 8.31 3.16 -25.12
C GLU A 133 8.33 3.36 -23.59
N GLU A 134 7.16 3.56 -22.97
CA GLU A 134 7.03 3.84 -21.56
C GLU A 134 6.21 2.73 -20.84
N ASN A 135 6.54 2.47 -19.59
CA ASN A 135 5.80 1.52 -18.76
C ASN A 135 4.47 2.14 -18.33
N VAL A 136 3.39 1.80 -18.99
CA VAL A 136 2.04 2.29 -18.71
C VAL A 136 1.16 1.15 -18.24
N ILE A 137 0.49 1.31 -17.09
CA ILE A 137 -0.47 0.36 -16.53
C ILE A 137 -1.82 1.06 -16.36
N ASN A 138 -2.85 0.51 -17.01
CA ASN A 138 -4.23 0.91 -16.76
C ASN A 138 -4.76 0.15 -15.55
N VAL A 139 -5.17 0.88 -14.52
CA VAL A 139 -5.68 0.32 -13.28
C VAL A 139 -7.19 0.50 -13.23
N ARG A 140 -7.93 -0.60 -13.13
CA ARG A 140 -9.38 -0.59 -12.91
C ARG A 140 -9.69 -1.10 -11.52
N ALA A 141 -10.44 -0.31 -10.75
CA ALA A 141 -10.86 -0.65 -9.40
C ALA A 141 -12.34 -1.07 -9.39
N TYR A 142 -12.60 -2.19 -8.77
CA TYR A 142 -13.93 -2.78 -8.57
C TYR A 142 -14.19 -3.00 -7.08
N GLN A 143 -15.41 -3.22 -6.68
CA GLN A 143 -15.77 -3.71 -5.33
C GLN A 143 -15.61 -5.25 -5.28
N TYR A 144 -14.55 -5.84 -4.71
CA TYR A 144 -13.44 -5.23 -3.95
C TYR A 144 -12.11 -5.83 -4.42
N TRP A 145 -11.73 -5.55 -5.66
CA TRP A 145 -10.53 -6.10 -6.30
C TRP A 145 -9.96 -5.11 -7.31
N TRP A 146 -8.73 -5.36 -7.77
CA TRP A 146 -7.98 -4.53 -8.68
C TRP A 146 -7.61 -5.29 -9.94
N GLU A 147 -7.77 -4.66 -11.09
CA GLU A 147 -7.29 -5.13 -12.38
C GLU A 147 -6.16 -4.23 -12.87
N PHE A 148 -5.12 -4.86 -13.41
CA PHE A 148 -3.94 -4.21 -13.97
C PHE A 148 -3.77 -4.66 -15.41
N GLU A 149 -3.93 -3.73 -16.36
CA GLU A 149 -3.75 -3.95 -17.77
C GLU A 149 -2.46 -3.28 -18.24
N TYR A 150 -1.61 -4.02 -18.90
CA TYR A 150 -0.40 -3.57 -19.58
C TYR A 150 -0.75 -3.39 -21.07
N PRO A 151 -1.17 -2.21 -21.52
CA PRO A 151 -1.81 -2.05 -22.82
C PRO A 151 -0.88 -2.31 -23.99
N THR A 152 0.40 -1.93 -23.88
CA THR A 152 1.43 -2.21 -24.90
C THR A 152 1.68 -3.69 -25.03
N GLU A 153 1.70 -4.40 -23.91
CA GLU A 153 2.03 -5.81 -23.82
C GLU A 153 0.83 -6.74 -24.02
N GLN A 154 -0.38 -6.18 -23.97
CA GLN A 154 -1.65 -6.92 -24.03
C GLN A 154 -1.78 -7.98 -22.93
N VAL A 155 -1.27 -7.66 -21.73
CA VAL A 155 -1.31 -8.51 -20.56
C VAL A 155 -2.27 -7.91 -19.55
N VAL A 156 -3.12 -8.74 -18.93
CA VAL A 156 -4.01 -8.36 -17.83
C VAL A 156 -3.76 -9.28 -16.65
N THR A 157 -3.53 -8.67 -15.49
CA THR A 157 -3.47 -9.39 -14.21
C THR A 157 -4.42 -8.77 -13.21
N SER A 158 -4.59 -9.38 -12.04
CA SER A 158 -5.50 -8.91 -11.01
C SER A 158 -4.94 -9.17 -9.62
N GLN A 159 -5.19 -8.23 -8.69
CA GLN A 159 -4.76 -8.27 -7.29
C GLN A 159 -3.25 -8.11 -7.08
N GLU A 160 -2.44 -8.57 -7.99
CA GLU A 160 -1.00 -8.42 -7.98
C GLU A 160 -0.53 -7.87 -9.31
N MET A 161 0.35 -6.87 -9.27
CA MET A 161 0.97 -6.29 -10.45
C MET A 161 2.48 -6.39 -10.35
N VAL A 162 3.14 -6.48 -11.48
CA VAL A 162 4.60 -6.51 -11.60
C VAL A 162 5.05 -5.22 -12.28
N VAL A 163 6.11 -4.61 -11.78
CA VAL A 163 6.67 -3.36 -12.30
C VAL A 163 8.19 -3.43 -12.35
N PRO A 164 8.87 -2.76 -13.30
CA PRO A 164 10.34 -2.68 -13.30
C PRO A 164 10.81 -1.73 -12.17
N THR A 165 12.00 -2.02 -11.63
CA THR A 165 12.72 -1.11 -10.73
C THR A 165 13.46 -0.02 -11.50
N ASP A 166 13.73 1.11 -10.80
CA ASP A 166 14.51 2.27 -11.27
C ASP A 166 13.95 2.99 -12.52
N GLU A 167 12.77 2.62 -12.97
CA GLU A 167 12.07 3.21 -14.08
C GLU A 167 10.77 3.89 -13.64
N ARG A 168 10.26 4.83 -14.45
CA ARG A 168 8.94 5.39 -14.24
C ARG A 168 7.87 4.44 -14.72
N VAL A 169 6.91 4.16 -13.84
CA VAL A 169 5.69 3.43 -14.19
C VAL A 169 4.53 4.41 -14.11
N TYR A 170 3.84 4.60 -15.22
CA TYR A 170 2.69 5.50 -15.33
C TYR A 170 1.40 4.71 -15.11
N PHE A 171 0.55 5.24 -14.26
CA PHE A 171 -0.72 4.62 -13.91
C PHE A 171 -1.89 5.47 -14.40
N ASN A 172 -2.79 4.87 -15.16
CA ASN A 172 -4.07 5.44 -15.53
C ASN A 172 -5.17 4.80 -14.68
N LEU A 173 -5.79 5.56 -13.80
CA LEU A 173 -6.69 5.07 -12.76
C LEU A 173 -8.14 5.32 -13.09
N MET A 174 -8.97 4.28 -13.05
CA MET A 174 -10.41 4.34 -13.25
C MET A 174 -11.16 3.46 -12.24
N GLY A 175 -12.24 3.97 -11.66
CA GLY A 175 -13.21 3.20 -10.90
C GLY A 175 -14.33 2.71 -11.82
N VAL A 176 -14.70 1.44 -11.70
CA VAL A 176 -15.73 0.83 -12.57
C VAL A 176 -17.11 0.95 -11.95
N ASP A 177 -17.22 0.85 -10.65
CA ASP A 177 -18.50 0.82 -9.91
C ASP A 177 -18.68 1.99 -8.94
N VAL A 178 -17.72 2.20 -8.05
CA VAL A 178 -17.68 3.32 -7.11
C VAL A 178 -16.28 3.96 -7.14
N LYS A 179 -16.12 5.06 -6.42
CA LYS A 179 -14.80 5.66 -6.22
C LYS A 179 -13.98 4.80 -5.28
N HIS A 180 -12.73 4.52 -5.67
CA HIS A 180 -11.67 3.94 -4.85
C HIS A 180 -10.47 4.90 -4.83
N SER A 181 -9.38 4.55 -4.16
CA SER A 181 -8.13 5.31 -4.25
C SER A 181 -6.95 4.34 -4.23
N PHE A 182 -6.13 4.42 -5.27
CA PHE A 182 -4.94 3.61 -5.43
C PHE A 182 -3.80 4.19 -4.58
N TRP A 183 -3.18 3.37 -3.76
CA TRP A 183 -2.10 3.80 -2.88
C TRP A 183 -1.10 2.69 -2.60
N VAL A 184 0.16 2.93 -2.96
CA VAL A 184 1.31 2.14 -2.52
C VAL A 184 2.11 3.01 -1.54
N PRO A 185 1.91 2.86 -0.22
CA PRO A 185 2.42 3.81 0.79
C PRO A 185 3.93 4.02 0.76
N ALA A 186 4.70 2.97 0.49
CA ALA A 186 6.15 3.05 0.42
C ALA A 186 6.65 3.79 -0.84
N ALA A 187 5.91 3.72 -1.97
CA ALA A 187 6.34 4.30 -3.24
C ALA A 187 5.90 5.76 -3.43
N GLY A 188 4.75 6.16 -2.86
CA GLY A 188 4.27 7.54 -3.01
C GLY A 188 2.89 7.82 -2.46
N GLY A 189 2.35 8.98 -2.83
CA GLY A 189 1.02 9.43 -2.46
C GLY A 189 -0.08 8.64 -3.16
N LYS A 190 -1.30 8.74 -2.64
CA LYS A 190 -2.49 8.12 -3.22
C LYS A 190 -3.15 9.00 -4.28
N LEU A 191 -3.87 8.36 -5.20
CA LEU A 191 -4.69 9.05 -6.19
C LEU A 191 -6.01 8.30 -6.40
N ASP A 192 -7.11 9.05 -6.50
CA ASP A 192 -8.46 8.50 -6.63
C ASP A 192 -8.70 7.87 -8.00
N THR A 193 -9.46 6.77 -8.01
CA THR A 193 -10.02 6.15 -9.22
C THR A 193 -11.46 6.65 -9.37
N ASN A 194 -11.67 7.61 -10.27
CA ASN A 194 -12.99 8.18 -10.52
C ASN A 194 -13.77 7.33 -11.55
N ILE A 195 -15.10 7.32 -11.43
CA ILE A 195 -15.99 6.60 -12.37
C ILE A 195 -16.27 7.38 -13.65
N ASP A 196 -16.03 8.70 -13.64
CA ASP A 196 -16.36 9.64 -14.73
C ASP A 196 -15.12 10.29 -15.36
N GLY A 197 -13.94 9.78 -15.07
CA GLY A 197 -12.68 10.30 -15.61
C GLY A 197 -11.48 9.46 -15.20
N ILE A 198 -10.40 9.60 -15.97
CA ILE A 198 -9.13 8.95 -15.72
C ILE A 198 -8.21 9.92 -14.97
N ASN A 199 -7.67 9.49 -13.85
CA ASN A 199 -6.57 10.17 -13.17
C ASN A 199 -5.27 9.47 -13.53
N SER A 200 -4.21 10.24 -13.79
CA SER A 200 -2.90 9.68 -14.13
C SER A 200 -1.81 10.23 -13.23
N PHE A 201 -0.85 9.40 -12.88
CA PHE A 201 0.36 9.75 -12.14
C PHE A 201 1.45 8.72 -12.42
N TYR A 202 2.65 8.90 -11.89
CA TYR A 202 3.71 7.90 -11.98
C TYR A 202 4.30 7.59 -10.60
N LEU A 203 4.86 6.40 -10.48
CA LEU A 203 5.72 5.98 -9.37
C LEU A 203 7.05 5.48 -9.92
N VAL A 204 8.06 5.43 -9.05
CA VAL A 204 9.35 4.77 -9.28
C VAL A 204 9.62 3.90 -8.07
N PHE A 205 10.05 2.68 -8.29
CA PHE A 205 10.45 1.73 -7.25
C PHE A 205 11.97 1.55 -7.35
N ASP A 206 12.71 1.85 -6.28
CA ASP A 206 14.16 1.67 -6.31
C ASP A 206 14.53 0.21 -6.18
N GLU A 207 15.51 -0.26 -6.95
CA GLU A 207 15.98 -1.63 -6.85
C GLU A 207 16.53 -1.99 -5.45
N GLU A 208 17.29 -1.08 -4.81
CA GLU A 208 17.79 -1.28 -3.43
C GLU A 208 16.65 -1.46 -2.43
N SER A 209 15.62 -0.62 -2.51
CA SER A 209 14.44 -0.71 -1.63
C SER A 209 13.57 -1.94 -1.93
N ALA A 210 13.53 -2.37 -3.18
CA ALA A 210 12.83 -3.59 -3.57
C ALA A 210 13.53 -4.81 -2.98
N GLN A 211 14.86 -4.91 -3.09
CA GLN A 211 15.64 -5.99 -2.48
C GLN A 211 15.50 -6.05 -0.95
N GLU A 212 15.44 -4.88 -0.26
CA GLU A 212 15.19 -4.81 1.19
C GLU A 212 13.76 -5.23 1.61
N SER A 213 12.87 -5.37 0.66
CA SER A 213 11.44 -5.68 0.84
C SER A 213 11.03 -6.99 0.16
N ASP A 214 11.99 -7.86 -0.15
CA ASP A 214 11.81 -9.11 -0.91
C ASP A 214 11.05 -8.88 -2.23
N GLN A 215 11.34 -7.75 -2.91
CA GLN A 215 10.71 -7.28 -4.15
C GLN A 215 9.19 -7.05 -4.05
N LEU A 216 8.61 -7.09 -2.84
CA LEU A 216 7.17 -7.07 -2.59
C LEU A 216 6.74 -5.80 -1.84
N PHE A 217 5.79 -5.05 -2.41
CA PHE A 217 5.16 -3.90 -1.78
C PHE A 217 3.65 -4.09 -1.62
N TYR A 218 3.09 -3.50 -0.57
CA TYR A 218 1.67 -3.54 -0.28
C TYR A 218 0.96 -2.33 -0.88
N GLY A 219 -0.09 -2.61 -1.64
CA GLY A 219 -1.03 -1.62 -2.12
C GLY A 219 -2.34 -1.66 -1.32
N LYS A 220 -2.96 -0.50 -1.16
CA LYS A 220 -4.17 -0.30 -0.35
C LYS A 220 -5.23 0.47 -1.13
N CYS A 221 -6.50 0.13 -0.91
CA CYS A 221 -7.59 1.05 -1.20
C CYS A 221 -7.63 2.13 -0.12
N ALA A 222 -7.54 3.40 -0.50
CA ALA A 222 -7.46 4.53 0.42
C ALA A 222 -8.70 5.46 0.35
N GLU A 223 -9.82 4.99 -0.23
CA GLU A 223 -11.11 5.66 -0.25
C GLU A 223 -12.22 4.67 0.14
N LEU A 224 -13.07 5.06 1.09
CA LEU A 224 -14.15 4.20 1.60
C LEU A 224 -15.13 3.83 0.47
N CYS A 225 -15.08 2.57 0.04
CA CYS A 225 -15.80 2.07 -1.12
C CYS A 225 -16.92 1.06 -0.79
N GLY A 226 -17.10 0.72 0.49
CA GLY A 226 -18.14 -0.21 0.94
C GLY A 226 -17.70 -1.14 2.08
N PRO A 227 -18.47 -2.19 2.41
CA PRO A 227 -18.23 -3.03 3.60
C PRO A 227 -16.87 -3.72 3.61
N SER A 228 -16.34 -4.15 2.47
CA SER A 228 -15.03 -4.82 2.37
C SER A 228 -13.89 -3.89 1.93
N HIS A 229 -14.03 -2.58 2.15
CA HIS A 229 -12.99 -1.60 1.87
C HIS A 229 -11.63 -1.97 2.51
N ALA A 230 -11.63 -2.42 3.75
CA ALA A 230 -10.41 -2.78 4.48
C ALA A 230 -9.74 -4.07 3.96
N LEU A 231 -10.46 -4.87 3.18
CA LEU A 231 -10.01 -6.14 2.59
C LEU A 231 -9.68 -5.99 1.09
N MET A 232 -9.62 -4.77 0.58
CA MET A 232 -9.34 -4.45 -0.82
C MET A 232 -7.87 -4.05 -1.00
N ASP A 233 -6.97 -4.92 -0.57
CA ASP A 233 -5.54 -4.77 -0.75
C ASP A 233 -5.08 -5.36 -2.09
N PHE A 234 -3.89 -4.96 -2.53
CA PHE A 234 -3.19 -5.52 -3.67
C PHE A 234 -1.67 -5.57 -3.41
N LYS A 235 -0.95 -6.30 -4.23
CA LYS A 235 0.50 -6.42 -4.15
C LYS A 235 1.17 -5.82 -5.38
N VAL A 236 2.41 -5.40 -5.19
CA VAL A 236 3.28 -4.90 -6.25
C VAL A 236 4.62 -5.60 -6.15
N HIS A 237 4.94 -6.41 -7.16
CA HIS A 237 6.25 -7.00 -7.31
C HIS A 237 7.11 -6.05 -8.13
N ALA A 238 8.15 -5.47 -7.51
CA ALA A 238 9.08 -4.57 -8.17
C ALA A 238 10.36 -5.32 -8.52
N LEU A 239 10.50 -5.69 -9.79
CA LEU A 239 11.55 -6.58 -10.29
C LEU A 239 12.63 -5.81 -11.04
N PRO A 240 13.90 -6.24 -10.99
CA PRO A 240 14.93 -5.79 -11.94
C PRO A 240 14.45 -5.95 -13.38
N ALA A 241 14.93 -5.09 -14.29
CA ALA A 241 14.44 -5.04 -15.67
C ALA A 241 14.47 -6.41 -16.38
N GLU A 242 15.53 -7.21 -16.19
CA GLU A 242 15.64 -8.55 -16.80
C GLU A 242 14.57 -9.52 -16.29
N GLU A 243 14.26 -9.50 -15.00
CA GLU A 243 13.24 -10.35 -14.38
C GLU A 243 11.83 -9.88 -14.79
N TYR A 244 11.62 -8.56 -14.90
CA TYR A 244 10.37 -7.99 -15.40
C TYR A 244 10.11 -8.38 -16.86
N ASP A 245 11.12 -8.28 -17.72
CA ASP A 245 11.03 -8.69 -19.13
C ASP A 245 10.74 -10.20 -19.26
N GLN A 246 11.35 -11.03 -18.40
CA GLN A 246 11.09 -12.47 -18.38
C GLN A 246 9.64 -12.74 -17.95
N TRP A 247 9.17 -12.13 -16.86
CA TRP A 247 7.78 -12.26 -16.42
C TRP A 247 6.79 -11.87 -17.53
N LEU A 248 7.04 -10.76 -18.25
CA LEU A 248 6.21 -10.38 -19.39
C LEU A 248 6.23 -11.42 -20.51
N ALA A 249 7.39 -12.00 -20.78
CA ALA A 249 7.54 -13.04 -21.79
C ALA A 249 6.75 -14.30 -21.42
N ASP A 250 6.84 -14.72 -20.15
CA ASP A 250 6.12 -15.87 -19.61
C ASP A 250 4.60 -15.65 -19.66
N MET A 251 4.12 -14.49 -19.25
CA MET A 251 2.71 -14.11 -19.37
C MET A 251 2.23 -14.16 -20.83
N LYS A 252 3.00 -13.61 -21.77
CA LYS A 252 2.65 -13.60 -23.19
C LYS A 252 2.69 -14.98 -23.85
N ALA A 253 3.46 -15.91 -23.31
CA ALA A 253 3.55 -17.28 -23.81
C ALA A 253 2.29 -18.12 -23.52
N VAL A 254 1.42 -17.66 -22.62
CA VAL A 254 0.17 -18.32 -22.28
C VAL A 254 -0.89 -18.03 -23.36
N GLU A 255 -0.97 -18.86 -24.38
CA GLU A 255 -2.00 -18.78 -25.42
C GLU A 255 -3.32 -19.46 -25.01
N GLU A 256 -3.24 -20.52 -24.21
CA GLU A 256 -4.37 -21.30 -23.69
C GLU A 256 -4.19 -21.49 -22.17
N PRO A 257 -5.28 -21.70 -21.41
CA PRO A 257 -5.18 -22.01 -19.99
C PRO A 257 -4.26 -23.19 -19.71
N ALA A 258 -3.53 -23.15 -18.60
CA ALA A 258 -2.69 -24.27 -18.18
C ALA A 258 -3.50 -25.57 -18.16
N GLN A 259 -2.94 -26.64 -18.70
CA GLN A 259 -3.58 -27.95 -18.71
C GLN A 259 -3.42 -28.61 -17.35
N ALA A 260 -4.56 -28.95 -16.74
CA ALA A 260 -4.58 -29.64 -15.47
C ALA A 260 -3.80 -30.99 -15.51
N SER A 261 -2.92 -31.16 -14.54
CA SER A 261 -2.00 -32.30 -14.48
C SER A 261 -2.57 -33.49 -13.69
N SER A 262 -3.28 -33.24 -12.59
CA SER A 262 -3.89 -34.26 -11.75
C SER A 262 -5.31 -34.64 -12.22
N GLU A 263 -5.84 -35.79 -11.77
CA GLU A 263 -7.20 -36.23 -12.09
C GLU A 263 -8.23 -35.29 -11.48
N ASP A 264 -7.99 -34.81 -10.26
CA ASP A 264 -8.86 -33.88 -9.55
C ASP A 264 -8.84 -32.50 -10.22
N ALA A 265 -7.67 -31.98 -10.59
CA ALA A 265 -7.57 -30.71 -11.31
C ALA A 265 -8.20 -30.77 -12.70
N GLN A 266 -8.16 -31.91 -13.39
CA GLN A 266 -8.87 -32.08 -14.68
C GLN A 266 -10.40 -32.01 -14.51
N ALA A 267 -10.94 -32.63 -13.48
CA ALA A 267 -12.36 -32.50 -13.13
C ALA A 267 -12.68 -31.04 -12.75
N GLY A 268 -11.80 -30.39 -11.98
CA GLY A 268 -11.92 -28.98 -11.62
C GLY A 268 -11.90 -28.04 -12.82
N GLN A 269 -11.08 -28.31 -13.84
CA GLN A 269 -11.01 -27.55 -15.08
C GLN A 269 -12.35 -27.59 -15.85
N GLU A 270 -13.03 -28.76 -15.92
CA GLU A 270 -14.33 -28.86 -16.54
C GLU A 270 -15.42 -28.10 -15.78
N ILE A 271 -15.41 -28.18 -14.42
CA ILE A 271 -16.34 -27.45 -13.55
C ILE A 271 -16.11 -25.94 -13.67
N PHE A 272 -14.84 -25.52 -13.67
CA PHE A 272 -14.46 -24.13 -13.83
C PHE A 272 -14.93 -23.54 -15.17
N ALA A 273 -14.79 -24.29 -16.26
CA ALA A 273 -15.25 -23.88 -17.58
C ALA A 273 -16.77 -23.64 -17.61
N ASP A 274 -17.53 -24.47 -16.92
CA ASP A 274 -19.01 -24.38 -16.91
C ASP A 274 -19.52 -23.30 -15.93
N SER A 275 -18.86 -23.10 -14.78
CA SER A 275 -19.41 -22.32 -13.67
C SER A 275 -18.70 -20.98 -13.43
N CYS A 276 -17.41 -20.83 -13.82
CA CYS A 276 -16.55 -19.71 -13.40
C CYS A 276 -16.11 -18.83 -14.58
N MET A 277 -15.90 -19.38 -15.79
CA MET A 277 -15.40 -18.64 -16.95
C MET A 277 -16.34 -17.54 -17.45
N ALA A 278 -17.61 -17.55 -17.03
CA ALA A 278 -18.53 -16.45 -17.34
C ALA A 278 -18.08 -15.11 -16.71
N CYS A 279 -17.31 -15.18 -15.61
CA CYS A 279 -16.83 -14.01 -14.87
C CYS A 279 -15.31 -13.89 -14.87
N HIS A 280 -14.57 -15.01 -14.90
CA HIS A 280 -13.11 -15.06 -14.81
C HIS A 280 -12.46 -15.40 -16.16
N ALA A 281 -11.27 -14.83 -16.42
CA ALA A 281 -10.40 -15.23 -17.50
C ALA A 281 -9.20 -16.01 -16.95
N THR A 282 -8.68 -16.95 -17.74
CA THR A 282 -7.47 -17.75 -17.44
C THR A 282 -6.43 -17.64 -18.55
N THR A 283 -6.50 -16.57 -19.33
CA THR A 283 -5.49 -16.18 -20.32
C THR A 283 -5.15 -14.70 -20.14
N PRO A 284 -3.89 -14.29 -20.36
CA PRO A 284 -3.44 -12.93 -20.05
C PRO A 284 -4.10 -11.84 -20.90
N THR A 285 -4.63 -12.18 -22.07
CA THR A 285 -5.35 -11.25 -22.95
C THR A 285 -6.82 -11.07 -22.57
N GLY A 286 -7.33 -11.91 -21.67
CA GLY A 286 -8.72 -11.87 -21.23
C GLY A 286 -8.90 -10.89 -20.07
N SER A 287 -9.70 -9.84 -20.26
CA SER A 287 -10.30 -9.17 -19.11
C SER A 287 -11.48 -10.01 -18.64
N GLY A 288 -11.51 -10.37 -17.35
CA GLY A 288 -12.69 -10.99 -16.76
C GLY A 288 -13.87 -10.05 -16.86
N ALA A 289 -15.02 -10.55 -17.34
CA ALA A 289 -16.18 -9.68 -17.56
C ALA A 289 -16.71 -9.04 -16.27
N MET A 290 -16.60 -9.74 -15.13
CA MET A 290 -17.08 -9.28 -13.82
C MET A 290 -16.20 -9.71 -12.64
N GLY A 291 -15.19 -10.55 -12.87
CA GLY A 291 -14.28 -11.10 -11.88
C GLY A 291 -12.81 -10.94 -12.28
N PRO A 292 -11.87 -11.12 -11.36
CA PRO A 292 -10.44 -11.00 -11.63
C PRO A 292 -9.95 -12.03 -12.66
N ASN A 293 -8.96 -11.62 -13.46
CA ASN A 293 -8.19 -12.55 -14.28
C ASN A 293 -7.40 -13.50 -13.36
N LEU A 294 -7.41 -14.80 -13.65
CA LEU A 294 -6.81 -15.86 -12.84
C LEU A 294 -5.66 -16.60 -13.54
N THR A 295 -5.13 -16.07 -14.64
CA THR A 295 -4.09 -16.72 -15.47
C THR A 295 -2.90 -17.22 -14.64
N ASN A 296 -2.42 -16.39 -13.73
CA ASN A 296 -1.29 -16.66 -12.83
C ASN A 296 -1.76 -16.79 -11.37
N PHE A 297 -2.87 -17.47 -11.13
CA PHE A 297 -3.44 -17.53 -9.79
C PHE A 297 -2.52 -18.25 -8.80
N ALA A 298 -1.90 -19.35 -9.23
CA ALA A 298 -1.00 -20.13 -8.39
C ALA A 298 0.29 -19.39 -7.99
N ASP A 299 0.69 -18.35 -8.75
CA ASP A 299 1.90 -17.58 -8.46
C ASP A 299 1.66 -16.43 -7.45
N ARG A 300 0.41 -16.20 -7.01
CA ARG A 300 0.04 -15.08 -6.16
C ARG A 300 0.38 -15.32 -4.69
N GLU A 301 0.72 -14.22 -4.01
CA GLU A 301 0.94 -14.20 -2.57
C GLU A 301 -0.34 -14.41 -1.74
N LEU A 302 -1.48 -13.89 -2.24
CA LEU A 302 -2.72 -13.85 -1.49
C LEU A 302 -3.94 -14.25 -2.31
N ILE A 303 -4.89 -14.92 -1.66
CA ILE A 303 -6.24 -15.17 -2.16
C ILE A 303 -7.12 -13.96 -1.80
N ALA A 304 -7.97 -13.53 -2.74
CA ALA A 304 -8.90 -12.40 -2.58
C ALA A 304 -8.25 -11.09 -2.07
N GLY A 305 -6.92 -10.96 -2.14
CA GLY A 305 -6.12 -9.81 -1.75
C GLY A 305 -5.72 -9.74 -0.27
N TYR A 306 -6.13 -10.70 0.58
CA TYR A 306 -5.82 -10.66 2.01
C TYR A 306 -5.72 -12.02 2.72
N LEU A 307 -6.25 -13.09 2.16
CA LEU A 307 -6.12 -14.44 2.72
C LEU A 307 -4.79 -15.05 2.30
N GLU A 308 -4.19 -15.82 3.19
CA GLU A 308 -3.01 -16.63 2.90
C GLU A 308 -3.27 -17.58 1.72
N HIS A 309 -2.29 -17.73 0.81
CA HIS A 309 -2.44 -18.55 -0.38
C HIS A 309 -2.17 -20.03 -0.05
N ASN A 310 -3.23 -20.74 0.29
CA ASN A 310 -3.24 -22.17 0.51
C ASN A 310 -4.59 -22.76 0.11
N GLU A 311 -4.64 -24.07 -0.05
CA GLU A 311 -5.81 -24.80 -0.52
C GLU A 311 -7.01 -24.65 0.43
N GLU A 312 -6.80 -24.71 1.74
CA GLU A 312 -7.85 -24.58 2.76
C GLU A 312 -8.57 -23.22 2.65
N ASN A 313 -7.80 -22.13 2.55
CA ASN A 313 -8.36 -20.79 2.40
C ASN A 313 -9.04 -20.59 1.04
N LEU A 314 -8.55 -21.25 -0.02
CA LEU A 314 -9.17 -21.19 -1.35
C LEU A 314 -10.52 -21.89 -1.35
N GLU A 315 -10.61 -23.09 -0.78
CA GLU A 315 -11.87 -23.80 -0.63
C GLU A 315 -12.88 -23.03 0.21
N GLU A 316 -12.45 -22.44 1.34
CA GLU A 316 -13.30 -21.61 2.17
C GLU A 316 -13.79 -20.38 1.42
N TRP A 317 -12.90 -19.72 0.65
CA TRP A 317 -13.26 -18.60 -0.23
C TRP A 317 -14.30 -18.99 -1.28
N ILE A 318 -14.13 -20.12 -1.94
CA ILE A 318 -15.11 -20.60 -2.94
C ILE A 318 -16.41 -21.01 -2.26
N ARG A 319 -16.38 -21.61 -1.07
CA ARG A 319 -17.57 -22.09 -0.33
C ARG A 319 -18.46 -20.97 0.17
N ASP A 320 -17.90 -19.92 0.77
CA ASP A 320 -18.66 -18.80 1.35
C ASP A 320 -17.92 -17.47 1.23
N PRO A 321 -17.84 -16.90 0.02
CA PRO A 321 -17.14 -15.64 -0.19
C PRO A 321 -17.79 -14.46 0.56
N GLU A 322 -19.09 -14.52 0.92
CA GLU A 322 -19.79 -13.46 1.66
C GLU A 322 -19.31 -13.34 3.11
N SER A 323 -19.05 -14.47 3.77
CA SER A 323 -18.55 -14.46 5.15
C SER A 323 -17.15 -13.86 5.24
N LEU A 324 -16.31 -14.10 4.22
CA LEU A 324 -14.92 -13.68 4.17
C LEU A 324 -14.76 -12.25 3.65
N LYS A 325 -15.57 -11.86 2.66
CA LYS A 325 -15.49 -10.54 2.00
C LYS A 325 -16.88 -10.00 1.68
N PRO A 326 -17.60 -9.48 2.67
CA PRO A 326 -18.98 -9.07 2.53
C PRO A 326 -19.25 -8.08 1.38
N GLY A 327 -20.32 -8.33 0.62
CA GLY A 327 -20.72 -7.49 -0.51
C GLY A 327 -19.92 -7.73 -1.78
N ASN A 328 -19.16 -8.83 -1.86
CA ASN A 328 -18.53 -9.27 -3.12
C ASN A 328 -19.58 -9.74 -4.12
N LYS A 329 -19.19 -9.79 -5.43
CA LYS A 329 -20.11 -10.19 -6.51
C LYS A 329 -20.08 -11.69 -6.83
N MET A 330 -19.20 -12.45 -6.20
CA MET A 330 -19.07 -13.89 -6.39
C MET A 330 -20.15 -14.67 -5.62
N THR A 331 -20.64 -14.10 -4.51
CA THR A 331 -21.69 -14.67 -3.66
C THR A 331 -22.97 -14.95 -4.45
N GLY A 332 -23.37 -16.22 -4.46
CA GLY A 332 -24.59 -16.67 -5.14
C GLY A 332 -24.52 -16.69 -6.67
N ALA A 333 -23.33 -16.56 -7.23
CA ALA A 333 -23.13 -16.64 -8.68
C ALA A 333 -23.06 -18.09 -9.19
N TYR A 334 -22.83 -19.06 -8.33
CA TYR A 334 -22.72 -20.50 -8.63
C TYR A 334 -23.23 -21.34 -7.46
N GLU A 335 -23.45 -22.63 -7.69
CA GLU A 335 -23.76 -23.62 -6.67
C GLU A 335 -22.82 -24.83 -6.90
N LEU A 336 -21.91 -25.10 -5.96
CA LEU A 336 -20.99 -26.22 -5.98
C LEU A 336 -21.10 -27.01 -4.67
N ASN A 337 -20.94 -28.33 -4.74
CA ASN A 337 -20.80 -29.17 -3.55
C ASN A 337 -19.32 -29.25 -3.10
N ASP A 338 -19.02 -29.87 -1.96
CA ASP A 338 -17.67 -29.90 -1.40
C ASP A 338 -16.66 -30.60 -2.34
N GLU A 339 -17.02 -31.70 -3.01
CA GLU A 339 -16.14 -32.42 -3.95
C GLU A 339 -15.83 -31.55 -5.18
N GLU A 340 -16.79 -30.76 -5.67
CA GLU A 340 -16.61 -29.82 -6.78
C GLU A 340 -15.73 -28.64 -6.36
N ILE A 341 -15.83 -28.16 -5.13
CA ILE A 341 -14.98 -27.09 -4.59
C ILE A 341 -13.52 -27.57 -4.49
N GLU A 342 -13.27 -28.74 -3.93
CA GLU A 342 -11.94 -29.36 -3.87
C GLU A 342 -11.33 -29.50 -5.29
N ALA A 343 -12.09 -30.00 -6.27
CA ALA A 343 -11.62 -30.13 -7.63
C ALA A 343 -11.28 -28.77 -8.29
N VAL A 344 -12.15 -27.75 -8.14
CA VAL A 344 -11.88 -26.40 -8.66
C VAL A 344 -10.67 -25.76 -7.98
N SER A 345 -10.50 -25.98 -6.66
CA SER A 345 -9.34 -25.51 -5.90
C SER A 345 -8.05 -26.14 -6.44
N ALA A 346 -8.03 -27.46 -6.64
CA ALA A 346 -6.89 -28.17 -7.24
C ALA A 346 -6.52 -27.61 -8.62
N TYR A 347 -7.50 -27.31 -9.47
CA TYR A 347 -7.24 -26.69 -10.77
C TYR A 347 -6.65 -25.29 -10.66
N LEU A 348 -7.19 -24.44 -9.80
CA LEU A 348 -6.71 -23.08 -9.62
C LEU A 348 -5.28 -23.03 -9.06
N MET A 349 -4.92 -23.97 -8.20
CA MET A 349 -3.56 -24.09 -7.65
C MET A 349 -2.52 -24.55 -8.68
N GLU A 350 -2.95 -25.04 -9.85
CA GLU A 350 -2.07 -25.38 -10.99
C GLU A 350 -1.97 -24.23 -12.03
N LEU A 351 -2.69 -23.10 -11.87
CA LEU A 351 -2.65 -21.96 -12.80
C LEU A 351 -1.42 -21.08 -12.55
N SER A 352 -0.25 -21.53 -12.97
CA SER A 352 1.01 -20.83 -12.90
C SER A 352 1.56 -20.49 -14.28
N VAL A 353 2.31 -19.40 -14.39
CA VAL A 353 3.03 -18.98 -15.59
C VAL A 353 4.55 -19.08 -15.43
N GLU A 354 5.06 -19.33 -14.23
CA GLU A 354 6.49 -19.49 -13.97
C GLU A 354 7.02 -20.83 -14.48
N GLU A 355 8.13 -20.81 -15.25
CA GLU A 355 8.76 -22.04 -15.72
C GLU A 355 9.26 -22.89 -14.54
N GLY A 356 8.68 -24.08 -14.37
CA GLY A 356 9.08 -25.05 -13.34
C GLY A 356 8.17 -25.10 -12.12
N SER A 357 7.14 -24.27 -12.06
CA SER A 357 6.18 -24.24 -10.94
C SER A 357 5.20 -25.45 -10.93
N GLY A 358 5.31 -26.37 -11.87
CA GLY A 358 4.62 -27.67 -11.80
C GLY A 358 5.05 -28.57 -10.64
N ASP A 359 5.96 -28.10 -9.80
CA ASP A 359 6.34 -28.74 -8.55
C ASP A 359 5.73 -27.96 -7.37
N VAL A 360 4.44 -28.24 -7.11
CA VAL A 360 3.64 -27.64 -6.04
C VAL A 360 4.35 -27.72 -4.68
N GLU A 361 5.15 -28.78 -4.49
CA GLU A 361 5.92 -29.02 -3.27
C GLU A 361 7.08 -28.00 -3.09
N ALA A 362 7.70 -27.55 -4.19
CA ALA A 362 8.76 -26.53 -4.15
C ALA A 362 8.20 -25.11 -3.91
N LEU A 363 7.00 -24.82 -4.43
CA LEU A 363 6.28 -23.55 -4.17
C LEU A 363 5.78 -23.46 -2.73
N GLU A 364 5.27 -24.57 -2.16
CA GLU A 364 4.88 -24.63 -0.76
C GLU A 364 6.08 -24.50 0.18
N GLU A 365 7.24 -25.10 -0.14
CA GLU A 365 8.47 -24.93 0.65
C GLU A 365 8.98 -23.48 0.64
N SER A 366 8.94 -22.79 -0.50
CA SER A 366 9.36 -21.40 -0.60
C SER A 366 8.41 -20.43 0.15
N ARG A 367 7.12 -20.72 0.14
CA ARG A 367 6.09 -19.96 0.88
C ARG A 367 6.18 -20.18 2.38
N GLN A 368 6.38 -21.42 2.83
CA GLN A 368 6.57 -21.75 4.25
C GLN A 368 7.87 -21.15 4.82
N ALA A 369 8.91 -21.01 4.01
CA ALA A 369 10.12 -20.32 4.40
C ALA A 369 9.87 -18.82 4.66
N ASN A 370 9.08 -18.16 3.81
CA ASN A 370 8.72 -16.73 3.96
C ASN A 370 7.78 -16.49 5.15
N THR A 371 6.80 -17.36 5.40
CA THR A 371 5.88 -17.22 6.54
C THR A 371 6.57 -17.48 7.87
N SER A 372 7.55 -18.41 7.93
CA SER A 372 8.29 -18.70 9.16
C SER A 372 9.24 -17.57 9.61
N GLU A 373 9.68 -16.72 8.70
CA GLU A 373 10.46 -15.52 9.04
C GLU A 373 9.58 -14.38 9.59
N ASP A 374 8.33 -14.27 9.17
CA ASP A 374 7.38 -13.26 9.67
C ASP A 374 6.84 -13.65 11.08
N GLU A 375 6.59 -14.93 11.36
CA GLU A 375 6.22 -15.43 12.70
C GLU A 375 7.39 -15.40 13.70
N GLY A 376 8.63 -15.54 13.24
CA GLY A 376 9.82 -15.43 14.08
C GLY A 376 10.05 -14.03 14.64
N SER A 377 9.59 -13.00 13.96
CA SER A 377 9.72 -11.60 14.38
C SER A 377 8.64 -11.17 15.39
N GLU A 378 7.45 -11.81 15.37
CA GLU A 378 6.39 -11.54 16.34
C GLU A 378 6.58 -12.36 17.66
N GLY A 379 7.20 -13.53 17.58
CA GLY A 379 7.46 -14.40 18.75
C GLY A 379 8.56 -13.90 19.69
N GLU A 380 9.50 -13.08 19.22
CA GLU A 380 10.55 -12.49 20.07
C GLU A 380 10.05 -11.26 20.86
N GLU A 381 9.01 -10.57 20.42
CA GLU A 381 8.40 -9.45 21.19
C GLU A 381 7.48 -9.95 22.32
N GLU A 382 6.76 -11.07 22.18
CA GLU A 382 5.93 -11.62 23.26
C GLU A 382 6.72 -12.33 24.35
N SER A 383 7.90 -12.88 24.05
CA SER A 383 8.72 -13.58 25.07
C SER A 383 9.49 -12.64 26.00
N SER A 384 9.64 -11.35 25.65
CA SER A 384 10.33 -10.36 26.49
C SER A 384 9.44 -9.67 27.53
N GLU A 385 8.10 -9.76 27.41
CA GLU A 385 7.16 -9.17 28.37
C GLU A 385 6.78 -10.11 29.53
N ASN A 386 6.99 -11.43 29.40
CA ASN A 386 6.57 -12.40 30.43
C ASN A 386 7.64 -12.72 31.48
N ASP A 387 8.88 -12.29 31.34
CA ASP A 387 9.97 -12.61 32.31
C ASP A 387 10.17 -11.54 33.40
N GLU A 388 9.41 -10.43 33.44
CA GLU A 388 9.54 -9.39 34.48
C GLU A 388 8.48 -9.42 35.61
N GLU A 389 7.50 -10.34 35.59
CA GLU A 389 6.47 -10.42 36.66
C GLU A 389 6.67 -11.53 37.73
N GLU A 390 7.71 -12.33 37.66
CA GLU A 390 8.01 -13.32 38.73
C GLU A 390 9.28 -13.02 39.55
N GLY A 391 9.39 -11.85 40.11
CA GLY A 391 10.55 -11.51 40.95
C GLY A 391 10.37 -10.34 41.88
N ASN A 392 9.32 -10.34 42.78
CA ASN A 392 9.39 -9.87 44.17
C ASN A 392 8.03 -9.82 44.87
#